data_31c2bd6ebb5235a14bd872d04c0f6d18
#
_entry.id   31c2bd6ebb5235a14bd872d04c0f6d18
#
_cell.length_a   1.000
_cell.length_b   1.000
_cell.length_c   1.000
_cell.angle_alpha   90.00
_cell.angle_beta   90.00
_cell.angle_gamma   90.00
#
_symmetry.space_group_name_H-M   'P 1'
#
loop_
_entity.id
_entity.type
_entity.pdbx_description
1 polymer ?
#
loop_
_entity_poly.entity_id
_entity_poly.type
_entity_poly.pdbx_seq_one_letter_code
_entity_poly.pdbx_strand_id
1 'polypeptide(L)'
;GHTANKPCLAKFELLTSKWQMTSRKPPCVNSLPEGKLKILQDGLYLIYGQVAPSTAYKGVAPFAVQLRKNEAMLQTLTSNSTIYDVGGTYEFHAGDIIDLIFDDEHQVLKNNTYWGIVLLANLFIS
;
A
#
# COMPACT_ATOMS: atom_id res chain seq x y z
N GLY A 1 -29.41 7.88 15.44
CA GLY A 1 -28.07 7.92 15.74
C GLY A 1 -27.21 8.04 14.52
N HIS A 2 -26.62 9.14 14.41
CA HIS A 2 -25.78 9.42 13.32
C HIS A 2 -24.35 9.08 13.69
N THR A 3 -23.92 7.93 13.37
CA THR A 3 -22.50 7.66 13.49
C THR A 3 -21.81 8.39 12.37
N ALA A 4 -21.12 9.44 12.71
CA ALA A 4 -20.24 10.07 11.74
C ALA A 4 -19.31 8.97 11.20
N ASN A 5 -19.27 8.84 9.88
CA ASN A 5 -18.32 7.96 9.25
C ASN A 5 -16.93 8.44 9.59
N LYS A 6 -16.29 7.74 10.50
CA LYS A 6 -14.91 8.06 10.82
C LYS A 6 -14.05 7.74 9.61
N PRO A 7 -13.23 8.67 9.15
CA PRO A 7 -12.28 8.36 8.10
C PRO A 7 -11.43 7.16 8.48
N CYS A 8 -11.25 6.24 7.57
CA CYS A 8 -10.38 5.12 7.80
C CYS A 8 -9.22 5.19 6.82
N LEU A 9 -8.08 5.58 7.36
CA LEU A 9 -6.85 5.79 6.61
C LEU A 9 -5.72 5.04 7.29
N ALA A 10 -4.98 4.26 6.52
CA ALA A 10 -3.74 3.67 6.99
C ALA A 10 -2.61 4.15 6.10
N LYS A 11 -1.55 4.68 6.71
CA LYS A 11 -0.36 5.14 6.00
C LYS A 11 0.84 4.30 6.42
N PHE A 12 1.63 3.92 5.43
CA PHE A 12 2.85 3.13 5.64
C PHE A 12 4.06 3.87 5.14
N GLU A 13 5.14 3.81 5.92
CA GLU A 13 6.42 4.36 5.54
C GLU A 13 7.49 3.31 5.78
N LEU A 14 8.60 3.42 5.06
CA LEU A 14 9.75 2.55 5.27
C LEU A 14 10.55 3.07 6.46
N LEU A 15 10.49 2.33 7.55
CA LEU A 15 11.35 2.58 8.70
C LEU A 15 12.34 1.41 8.73
N THR A 16 13.62 1.73 8.59
CA THR A 16 14.67 0.75 8.33
C THR A 16 14.47 0.11 6.95
N SER A 17 14.14 -1.15 6.84
CA SER A 17 13.92 -1.84 5.56
C SER A 17 12.51 -2.41 5.43
N LYS A 18 11.62 -2.04 6.34
CA LYS A 18 10.28 -2.64 6.39
C LYS A 18 9.21 -1.57 6.38
N TRP A 19 8.08 -1.90 5.77
CA TRP A 19 6.89 -1.08 5.86
C TRP A 19 6.36 -1.09 7.28
N GLN A 20 6.09 0.09 7.83
CA GLN A 20 5.47 0.23 9.13
C GLN A 20 4.32 1.23 9.03
N MET A 21 3.22 0.89 9.69
CA MET A 21 2.08 1.79 9.74
C MET A 21 2.43 2.97 10.64
N THR A 22 2.37 4.18 10.07
CA THR A 22 2.69 5.41 10.80
C THR A 22 1.45 6.20 11.20
N SER A 23 0.29 5.80 10.70
CA SER A 23 -0.98 6.39 11.10
C SER A 23 -1.50 5.74 12.38
N ARG A 24 -2.52 6.37 12.99
CA ARG A 24 -3.23 5.74 14.10
C ARG A 24 -3.89 4.47 13.61
N LYS A 25 -4.04 3.50 14.50
CA LYS A 25 -4.66 2.22 14.17
C LYS A 25 -6.08 2.44 13.63
N PRO A 26 -6.31 2.22 12.33
CA PRO A 26 -7.63 2.43 11.75
C PRO A 26 -8.55 1.23 12.00
N PRO A 27 -9.88 1.44 11.99
CA PRO A 27 -10.80 0.33 12.25
C PRO A 27 -11.04 -0.59 11.06
N CYS A 28 -10.69 -0.19 9.85
CA CYS A 28 -11.01 -0.96 8.65
C CYS A 28 -9.91 -1.91 8.21
N VAL A 29 -8.71 -1.76 8.74
CA VAL A 29 -7.55 -2.56 8.33
C VAL A 29 -6.69 -2.88 9.54
N ASN A 30 -5.84 -3.89 9.40
CA ASN A 30 -4.91 -4.30 10.44
C ASN A 30 -3.52 -4.51 9.84
N SER A 31 -2.52 -3.94 10.48
CA SER A 31 -1.13 -4.12 10.08
C SER A 31 -0.65 -5.51 10.52
N LEU A 32 -0.09 -6.25 9.58
CA LEU A 32 0.48 -7.57 9.83
C LEU A 32 2.00 -7.49 9.78
N PRO A 33 2.72 -8.51 10.29
CA PRO A 33 4.15 -8.58 10.14
C PRO A 33 4.57 -8.50 8.67
N GLU A 34 5.79 -8.05 8.44
CA GLU A 34 6.40 -7.94 7.10
C GLU A 34 5.75 -6.89 6.21
N GLY A 35 5.06 -5.91 6.82
CA GLY A 35 4.47 -4.81 6.06
C GLY A 35 3.23 -5.16 5.27
N LYS A 36 2.60 -6.27 5.60
CA LYS A 36 1.34 -6.66 4.98
C LYS A 36 0.17 -6.01 5.69
N LEU A 37 -0.93 -5.87 4.98
CA LEU A 37 -2.13 -5.24 5.49
C LEU A 37 -3.31 -6.18 5.32
N LYS A 38 -4.05 -6.42 6.39
CA LYS A 38 -5.28 -7.21 6.33
C LYS A 38 -6.48 -6.29 6.30
N ILE A 39 -7.36 -6.51 5.33
CA ILE A 39 -8.63 -5.79 5.24
C ILE A 39 -9.58 -6.38 6.28
N LEU A 40 -10.20 -5.53 7.09
CA LEU A 40 -11.15 -5.96 8.11
C LEU A 40 -12.60 -5.68 7.74
N GLN A 41 -12.83 -4.81 6.77
CA GLN A 41 -14.15 -4.34 6.41
C GLN A 41 -14.29 -4.30 4.90
N ASP A 42 -15.33 -4.93 4.36
CA ASP A 42 -15.62 -4.88 2.93
C ASP A 42 -15.84 -3.44 2.49
N GLY A 43 -15.29 -3.07 1.37
CA GLY A 43 -15.46 -1.71 0.91
C GLY A 43 -14.75 -1.40 -0.38
N LEU A 44 -14.98 -0.17 -0.82
CA LEU A 44 -14.25 0.44 -1.92
C LEU A 44 -13.11 1.26 -1.32
N TYR A 45 -11.90 0.92 -1.71
CA TYR A 45 -10.68 1.51 -1.15
C TYR A 45 -9.90 2.24 -2.22
N LEU A 46 -9.29 3.35 -1.83
CA LEU A 46 -8.28 4.02 -2.64
C LEU A 46 -6.91 3.66 -2.09
N ILE A 47 -6.05 3.17 -2.96
CA ILE A 47 -4.63 3.01 -2.64
C ILE A 47 -3.87 4.13 -3.32
N TYR A 48 -2.98 4.76 -2.59
CA TYR A 48 -2.11 5.80 -3.11
C TYR A 48 -0.70 5.56 -2.61
N GLY A 49 0.27 6.08 -3.34
CA GLY A 49 1.64 5.99 -2.88
C GLY A 49 2.65 6.16 -3.98
N GLN A 50 3.88 6.01 -3.60
CA GLN A 50 4.99 6.06 -4.53
C GLN A 50 6.19 5.30 -3.98
N VAL A 51 6.99 4.79 -4.88
CA VAL A 51 8.28 4.19 -4.58
C VAL A 51 9.32 4.93 -5.39
N ALA A 52 10.31 5.50 -4.71
CA ALA A 52 11.38 6.27 -5.35
C ALA A 52 12.68 5.49 -5.28
N PRO A 53 13.13 4.89 -6.40
CA PRO A 53 14.42 4.23 -6.43
C PRO A 53 15.56 5.22 -6.16
N SER A 54 16.59 4.77 -5.49
CA SER A 54 17.80 5.55 -5.29
C SER A 54 18.48 5.79 -6.63
N THR A 55 19.10 6.97 -6.81
CA THR A 55 19.90 7.27 -7.99
C THR A 55 21.09 6.34 -8.13
N ALA A 56 21.48 5.65 -7.07
CA ALA A 56 22.57 4.69 -7.07
C ALA A 56 22.14 3.28 -7.46
N TYR A 57 20.87 3.08 -7.83
CA TYR A 57 20.39 1.76 -8.24
C TYR A 57 21.10 1.31 -9.53
N LYS A 58 21.76 0.17 -9.42
CA LYS A 58 22.54 -0.40 -10.53
C LYS A 58 22.07 -1.80 -10.88
N GLY A 59 20.79 -2.08 -10.69
CA GLY A 59 20.23 -3.38 -11.03
C GLY A 59 20.30 -3.65 -12.53
N VAL A 60 20.41 -4.93 -12.90
CA VAL A 60 20.51 -5.36 -14.28
C VAL A 60 19.18 -5.21 -15.02
N ALA A 61 18.08 -5.25 -14.30
CA ALA A 61 16.73 -5.11 -14.84
C ALA A 61 16.09 -3.84 -14.31
N PRO A 62 15.03 -3.32 -14.97
CA PRO A 62 14.27 -2.23 -14.40
C PRO A 62 13.82 -2.57 -12.98
N PHE A 63 13.85 -1.59 -12.09
CA PHE A 63 13.34 -1.74 -10.75
C PHE A 63 11.85 -2.04 -10.83
N ALA A 64 11.38 -3.11 -10.20
CA ALA A 64 10.00 -3.53 -10.28
C ALA A 64 9.27 -3.26 -8.96
N VAL A 65 8.08 -2.68 -9.08
CA VAL A 65 7.18 -2.43 -7.95
C VAL A 65 5.88 -3.19 -8.21
N GLN A 66 5.42 -3.94 -7.23
CA GLN A 66 4.21 -4.74 -7.36
C GLN A 66 3.26 -4.48 -6.20
N LEU A 67 2.03 -4.10 -6.53
CA LEU A 67 0.92 -4.04 -5.59
C LEU A 67 0.13 -5.33 -5.73
N ARG A 68 -0.12 -6.03 -4.61
CA ARG A 68 -0.74 -7.35 -4.65
C ARG A 68 -1.91 -7.46 -3.68
N LYS A 69 -2.86 -8.30 -4.05
CA LYS A 69 -3.96 -8.75 -3.19
C LYS A 69 -3.90 -10.27 -3.12
N ASN A 70 -3.73 -10.81 -1.92
CA ASN A 70 -3.62 -12.26 -1.70
C ASN A 70 -2.58 -12.89 -2.62
N GLU A 71 -1.45 -12.20 -2.77
CA GLU A 71 -0.32 -12.58 -3.62
C GLU A 71 -0.58 -12.47 -5.13
N ALA A 72 -1.80 -12.09 -5.53
CA ALA A 72 -2.12 -11.84 -6.93
C ALA A 72 -1.85 -10.38 -7.27
N MET A 73 -1.25 -10.14 -8.43
CA MET A 73 -0.88 -8.80 -8.84
C MET A 73 -2.07 -7.94 -9.20
N LEU A 74 -2.17 -6.78 -8.55
CA LEU A 74 -3.11 -5.72 -8.93
C LEU A 74 -2.45 -4.72 -9.86
N GLN A 75 -1.17 -4.43 -9.65
CA GLN A 75 -0.43 -3.45 -10.44
C GLN A 75 1.04 -3.82 -10.44
N THR A 76 1.67 -3.73 -11.60
CA THR A 76 3.11 -3.93 -11.75
C THR A 76 3.70 -2.75 -12.51
N LEU A 77 4.72 -2.13 -11.93
CA LEU A 77 5.41 -1.00 -12.53
C LEU A 77 6.87 -1.41 -12.77
N THR A 78 7.29 -1.46 -14.02
CA THR A 78 8.62 -1.94 -14.40
C THR A 78 9.40 -0.97 -15.26
N SER A 79 8.85 0.20 -15.54
CA SER A 79 9.53 1.17 -16.40
C SER A 79 10.71 1.83 -15.68
N ASN A 80 11.68 2.32 -16.44
CA ASN A 80 12.79 3.12 -15.91
C ASN A 80 12.24 4.50 -15.52
N SER A 81 11.79 4.64 -14.31
CA SER A 81 11.23 5.90 -13.80
C SER A 81 11.99 6.32 -12.55
N THR A 82 12.06 7.62 -12.32
CA THR A 82 12.62 8.15 -11.09
C THR A 82 11.65 8.00 -9.92
N ILE A 83 10.36 7.87 -10.21
CA ILE A 83 9.32 7.64 -9.20
C ILE A 83 8.29 6.70 -9.81
N TYR A 84 7.91 5.68 -9.05
CA TYR A 84 6.84 4.77 -9.41
C TYR A 84 5.60 5.15 -8.63
N ASP A 85 4.59 5.70 -9.32
CA ASP A 85 3.32 6.03 -8.71
C ASP A 85 2.46 4.77 -8.59
N VAL A 86 2.05 4.48 -7.39
CA VAL A 86 1.25 3.29 -7.08
C VAL A 86 -0.15 3.72 -6.73
N GLY A 87 -1.12 2.95 -7.18
CA GLY A 87 -2.44 3.16 -6.65
C GLY A 87 -3.57 2.89 -7.60
N GLY A 88 -4.74 3.17 -7.09
CA GLY A 88 -5.99 2.94 -7.79
C GLY A 88 -7.10 2.72 -6.81
N THR A 89 -8.30 2.53 -7.36
CA THR A 89 -9.50 2.25 -6.58
C THR A 89 -9.85 0.78 -6.74
N TYR A 90 -10.01 0.09 -5.62
CA TYR A 90 -10.24 -1.35 -5.61
C TYR A 90 -11.34 -1.73 -4.63
N GLU A 91 -12.10 -2.76 -4.98
CA GLU A 91 -13.01 -3.40 -4.04
C GLU A 91 -12.25 -4.46 -3.28
N PHE A 92 -12.27 -4.37 -1.95
CA PHE A 92 -11.65 -5.37 -1.10
C PHE A 92 -12.67 -5.94 -0.12
N HIS A 93 -12.41 -7.17 0.29
CA HIS A 93 -13.26 -7.89 1.24
C HIS A 93 -12.49 -8.20 2.51
N ALA A 94 -13.20 -8.29 3.61
CA ALA A 94 -12.61 -8.67 4.89
C ALA A 94 -11.83 -9.97 4.74
N GLY A 95 -10.60 -9.98 5.21
CA GLY A 95 -9.69 -11.11 5.06
C GLY A 95 -8.67 -10.96 3.95
N ASP A 96 -8.90 -10.05 2.99
CA ASP A 96 -7.92 -9.81 1.93
C ASP A 96 -6.60 -9.28 2.52
N ILE A 97 -5.51 -9.75 1.98
CA ILE A 97 -4.16 -9.33 2.38
C ILE A 97 -3.54 -8.52 1.25
N ILE A 98 -3.18 -7.29 1.56
CA ILE A 98 -2.62 -6.34 0.60
C ILE A 98 -1.16 -6.11 0.95
N ASP A 99 -0.29 -6.10 -0.04
CA ASP A 99 1.10 -5.70 0.16
C ASP A 99 1.65 -4.96 -1.05
N LEU A 100 2.69 -4.20 -0.79
CA LEU A 100 3.46 -3.50 -1.82
C LEU A 100 4.90 -3.97 -1.71
N ILE A 101 5.41 -4.57 -2.78
CA ILE A 101 6.77 -5.11 -2.79
C ILE A 101 7.57 -4.49 -3.93
N PHE A 102 8.89 -4.49 -3.75
CA PHE A 102 9.83 -4.02 -4.76
C PHE A 102 11.13 -4.83 -4.66
N ASP A 103 11.94 -4.79 -5.72
CA ASP A 103 13.05 -5.71 -5.90
C ASP A 103 14.16 -5.55 -4.88
N ASP A 104 14.52 -4.32 -4.52
CA ASP A 104 15.64 -4.09 -3.62
C ASP A 104 15.36 -2.92 -2.69
N GLU A 105 15.03 -3.26 -1.45
CA GLU A 105 14.70 -2.27 -0.42
C GLU A 105 15.87 -1.36 -0.06
N HIS A 106 17.10 -1.78 -0.32
CA HIS A 106 18.29 -0.98 -0.03
C HIS A 106 18.53 0.10 -1.09
N GLN A 107 17.84 -0.01 -2.23
CA GLN A 107 17.99 0.90 -3.35
C GLN A 107 16.86 1.93 -3.42
N VAL A 108 16.19 2.18 -2.31
CA VAL A 108 15.00 3.03 -2.27
C VAL A 108 15.25 4.25 -1.40
N LEU A 109 14.77 5.40 -1.86
CA LEU A 109 14.81 6.65 -1.09
C LEU A 109 13.67 6.64 -0.09
N LYS A 110 13.97 6.36 1.17
CA LYS A 110 12.96 6.18 2.22
C LYS A 110 12.08 7.41 2.42
N ASN A 111 12.65 8.60 2.32
CA ASN A 111 11.90 9.82 2.54
C ASN A 111 10.85 10.10 1.47
N ASN A 112 11.01 9.50 0.30
CA ASN A 112 10.13 9.70 -0.85
C ASN A 112 9.36 8.42 -1.20
N THR A 113 9.34 7.44 -0.31
CA THR A 113 8.68 6.15 -0.54
C THR A 113 7.67 5.92 0.57
N TYR A 114 6.40 5.81 0.17
CA TYR A 114 5.30 5.63 1.09
C TYR A 114 4.10 5.06 0.34
N TRP A 115 3.15 4.52 1.07
CA TRP A 115 1.85 4.18 0.49
C TRP A 115 0.79 4.23 1.58
N GLY A 116 -0.44 4.32 1.14
CA GLY A 116 -1.56 4.35 2.06
C GLY A 116 -2.82 3.82 1.42
N ILE A 117 -3.81 3.59 2.26
CA ILE A 117 -5.11 3.10 1.85
C ILE A 117 -6.20 3.86 2.60
N VAL A 118 -7.25 4.21 1.87
CA VAL A 118 -8.39 4.95 2.41
C VAL A 118 -9.65 4.19 2.06
N LEU A 119 -10.51 3.96 3.04
CA LEU A 119 -11.84 3.43 2.79
C LEU A 119 -12.72 4.55 2.27
N LEU A 120 -13.20 4.42 1.04
CA LEU A 120 -14.05 5.42 0.39
C LEU A 120 -15.52 5.19 0.65
N ALA A 121 -15.96 3.93 0.64
CA ALA A 121 -17.36 3.60 0.81
C ALA A 121 -17.51 2.14 1.26
N ASN A 122 -18.53 1.88 2.03
CA ASN A 122 -18.92 0.52 2.38
C ASN A 122 -19.66 -0.12 1.21
N LEU A 123 -19.31 -1.39 0.91
CA LEU A 123 -19.98 -2.11 -0.17
C LEU A 123 -21.32 -2.73 0.27
N PHE A 124 -21.50 -2.92 1.56
CA PHE A 124 -22.75 -3.43 2.08
C PHE A 124 -23.70 -2.33 2.40
N ILE A 125 -24.74 -2.30 1.63
CA ILE A 125 -25.90 -1.50 1.95
C ILE A 125 -26.94 -2.51 2.41
N SER A 126 -27.09 -2.63 3.68
CA SER A 126 -28.20 -3.43 4.20
C SER A 126 -29.44 -2.56 4.27
#